data_3240707e0d070ffe2867d63bc890e769
#
_entry.id   3240707e0d070ffe2867d63bc890e769
#
_cell.length_a   1.000
_cell.length_b   1.000
_cell.length_c   1.000
_cell.angle_alpha   90.00
_cell.angle_beta   90.00
_cell.angle_gamma   90.00
#
_symmetry.space_group_name_H-M   'P 1'
#
loop_
_entity.id
_entity.type
_entity.pdbx_description
1 polymer ?
#
loop_
_entity_poly.entity_id
_entity_poly.type
_entity_poly.pdbx_seq_one_letter_code
_entity_poly.pdbx_strand_id
1 'polypeptide(L)'
;MIQKDLLKYLKSAYNKIKSKDIFDIVVYGSFVKSKENPNDLDIAIIFLNEKLNNMLKIAREYKNNIKDKIKNPDIKTINLTEIFDKNFLARQGILIEGYSILDEEPFSLKIGFKGYSIFTYSLKKLNHNEKTKFTYALIGRNSQGMIQNVNAIVLGKGAIAVPIEKSMFFEDFLKKWNIDYKIKQTLIAT
;
A
#
# COMPACT_ATOMS: atom_id res chain seq x y z
N MET A 1 -0.75 -8.01 0.86
CA MET A 1 -1.11 -8.10 2.30
C MET A 1 0.12 -8.63 3.03
N ILE A 2 0.57 -7.95 4.08
CA ILE A 2 1.76 -8.33 4.86
C ILE A 2 1.56 -9.73 5.43
N GLN A 3 2.62 -10.56 5.42
CA GLN A 3 2.59 -11.91 6.00
C GLN A 3 2.31 -11.80 7.52
N LYS A 4 1.38 -12.61 8.03
CA LYS A 4 0.98 -12.57 9.45
C LYS A 4 2.15 -12.75 10.43
N ASP A 5 3.12 -13.59 10.08
CA ASP A 5 4.29 -13.85 10.95
C ASP A 5 5.24 -12.64 11.01
N LEU A 6 5.40 -11.93 9.90
CA LEU A 6 6.17 -10.70 9.88
C LEU A 6 5.47 -9.61 10.69
N LEU A 7 4.15 -9.47 10.53
CA LEU A 7 3.35 -8.49 11.28
C LEU A 7 3.48 -8.72 12.80
N LYS A 8 3.30 -9.97 13.25
CA LYS A 8 3.49 -10.36 14.66
C LYS A 8 4.91 -10.03 15.16
N TYR A 9 5.91 -10.27 14.32
CA TYR A 9 7.31 -9.97 14.67
C TYR A 9 7.54 -8.46 14.84
N LEU A 10 7.09 -7.64 13.90
CA LEU A 10 7.20 -6.18 13.96
C LEU A 10 6.45 -5.61 15.17
N LYS A 11 5.25 -6.11 15.45
CA LYS A 11 4.45 -5.73 16.63
C LYS A 11 5.10 -6.14 17.94
N SER A 12 5.72 -7.32 18.00
CA SER A 12 6.50 -7.78 19.16
C SER A 12 7.70 -6.84 19.43
N ALA A 13 8.37 -6.40 18.37
CA ALA A 13 9.49 -5.44 18.50
C ALA A 13 9.02 -4.10 19.04
N TYR A 14 7.86 -3.60 18.61
CA TYR A 14 7.23 -2.40 19.18
C TYR A 14 6.90 -2.56 20.66
N ASN A 15 6.37 -3.70 21.07
CA ASN A 15 5.99 -3.95 22.46
C ASN A 15 7.17 -3.89 23.42
N LYS A 16 8.41 -4.06 22.95
CA LYS A 16 9.63 -3.92 23.76
C LYS A 16 9.98 -2.47 24.07
N ILE A 17 9.68 -1.55 23.12
CA ILE A 17 10.00 -0.12 23.29
C ILE A 17 8.81 0.74 23.75
N LYS A 18 7.60 0.34 23.48
CA LYS A 18 6.27 0.85 23.82
C LYS A 18 6.26 2.31 24.33
N SER A 19 6.48 3.27 23.45
CA SER A 19 6.42 4.70 23.75
C SER A 19 4.98 5.22 23.54
N LYS A 20 4.50 6.04 24.48
CA LYS A 20 3.17 6.67 24.37
C LYS A 20 3.12 7.75 23.27
N ASP A 21 4.28 8.24 22.84
CA ASP A 21 4.40 9.31 21.84
C ASP A 21 4.35 8.76 20.40
N ILE A 22 4.42 7.44 20.21
CA ILE A 22 4.26 6.81 18.90
C ILE A 22 2.78 6.78 18.52
N PHE A 23 2.43 7.50 17.45
CA PHE A 23 1.10 7.47 16.84
C PHE A 23 0.88 6.19 16.06
N ASP A 24 1.86 5.79 15.23
CA ASP A 24 1.83 4.54 14.46
C ASP A 24 3.23 4.12 13.99
N ILE A 25 3.34 2.84 13.61
CA ILE A 25 4.45 2.29 12.85
C ILE A 25 3.89 1.75 11.54
N VAL A 26 4.31 2.35 10.43
CA VAL A 26 3.75 2.06 9.10
C VAL A 26 4.80 1.42 8.21
N VAL A 27 4.50 0.25 7.67
CA VAL A 27 5.27 -0.36 6.56
C VAL A 27 4.71 0.19 5.26
N TYR A 28 5.58 0.63 4.34
CA TYR A 28 5.18 1.19 3.05
C TYR A 28 6.13 0.79 1.93
N GLY A 29 5.93 1.33 0.72
CA GLY A 29 6.81 1.09 -0.42
C GLY A 29 6.56 -0.23 -1.15
N SER A 30 7.60 -0.76 -1.80
CA SER A 30 7.51 -1.94 -2.69
C SER A 30 7.03 -3.20 -1.98
N PHE A 31 7.35 -3.33 -0.70
CA PHE A 31 6.99 -4.50 0.09
C PHE A 31 5.47 -4.69 0.27
N VAL A 32 4.72 -3.62 0.45
CA VAL A 32 3.25 -3.70 0.58
C VAL A 32 2.62 -4.20 -0.71
N LYS A 33 3.29 -3.97 -1.85
CA LYS A 33 2.84 -4.34 -3.20
C LYS A 33 3.26 -5.75 -3.62
N SER A 34 4.42 -6.25 -3.16
CA SER A 34 4.98 -7.54 -3.58
C SER A 34 4.68 -8.65 -2.56
N LYS A 35 4.60 -9.91 -3.06
CA LYS A 35 4.47 -11.11 -2.22
C LYS A 35 5.82 -11.68 -1.80
N GLU A 36 6.92 -11.18 -2.33
CA GLU A 36 8.26 -11.71 -2.10
C GLU A 36 8.87 -11.14 -0.81
N ASN A 37 9.72 -11.95 -0.16
CA ASN A 37 10.46 -11.53 1.03
C ASN A 37 11.36 -10.35 0.67
N PRO A 38 11.17 -9.19 1.28
CA PRO A 38 11.96 -8.03 0.94
C PRO A 38 13.35 -8.14 1.56
N ASN A 39 14.36 -7.83 0.77
CA ASN A 39 15.67 -7.51 1.34
C ASN A 39 15.64 -6.14 2.04
N ASP A 40 14.77 -5.25 1.58
CA ASP A 40 14.63 -3.88 2.08
C ASP A 40 13.18 -3.65 2.52
N LEU A 41 13.00 -3.24 3.77
CA LEU A 41 11.70 -2.92 4.35
C LEU A 41 11.67 -1.45 4.73
N ASP A 42 10.80 -0.69 4.05
CA ASP A 42 10.57 0.72 4.38
C ASP A 42 9.59 0.83 5.55
N ILE A 43 10.02 1.45 6.64
CA ILE A 43 9.23 1.66 7.86
C ILE A 43 9.21 3.14 8.20
N ALA A 44 8.03 3.68 8.48
CA ALA A 44 7.88 5.00 9.10
C ALA A 44 7.41 4.84 10.55
N ILE A 45 8.14 5.41 11.50
CA ILE A 45 7.68 5.58 12.87
C ILE A 45 7.13 6.99 12.96
N ILE A 46 5.82 7.10 13.16
CA ILE A 46 5.08 8.35 13.22
C ILE A 46 4.85 8.70 14.70
N PHE A 47 5.33 9.85 15.13
CA PHE A 47 5.17 10.35 16.49
C PHE A 47 4.06 11.40 16.54
N LEU A 48 3.40 11.54 17.69
CA LEU A 48 2.41 12.61 17.89
C LEU A 48 3.08 13.98 17.88
N ASN A 49 4.08 14.16 18.75
CA ASN A 49 4.91 15.37 18.82
C ASN A 49 6.14 15.06 19.67
N GLU A 50 7.25 14.68 19.04
CA GLU A 50 8.45 14.26 19.75
C GLU A 50 9.69 14.99 19.22
N LYS A 51 10.70 15.18 20.08
CA LYS A 51 11.98 15.79 19.69
C LYS A 51 12.83 14.81 18.87
N LEU A 52 13.51 15.32 17.85
CA LEU A 52 14.31 14.53 16.92
C LEU A 52 15.27 13.54 17.60
N ASN A 53 15.98 13.99 18.65
CA ASN A 53 16.95 13.13 19.36
C ASN A 53 16.29 11.89 19.99
N ASN A 54 15.08 12.03 20.53
CA ASN A 54 14.34 10.92 21.12
C ASN A 54 13.75 10.03 20.04
N MET A 55 13.23 10.61 18.96
CA MET A 55 12.75 9.86 17.77
C MET A 55 13.86 8.96 17.23
N LEU A 56 15.09 9.50 17.06
CA LEU A 56 16.24 8.73 16.56
C LEU A 56 16.68 7.63 17.53
N LYS A 57 16.60 7.87 18.85
CA LYS A 57 16.89 6.85 19.86
C LYS A 57 15.91 5.68 19.75
N ILE A 58 14.62 5.99 19.70
CA ILE A 58 13.54 4.99 19.57
C ILE A 58 13.68 4.21 18.26
N ALA A 59 13.98 4.89 17.15
CA ALA A 59 14.18 4.23 15.85
C ALA A 59 15.37 3.25 15.87
N ARG A 60 16.48 3.61 16.51
CA ARG A 60 17.64 2.72 16.68
C ARG A 60 17.29 1.49 17.53
N GLU A 61 16.55 1.68 18.60
CA GLU A 61 16.09 0.60 19.47
C GLU A 61 15.16 -0.36 18.70
N TYR A 62 14.18 0.20 17.96
CA TYR A 62 13.30 -0.59 17.11
C TYR A 62 14.07 -1.37 16.03
N LYS A 63 15.01 -0.70 15.34
CA LYS A 63 15.89 -1.33 14.36
C LYS A 63 16.66 -2.51 14.95
N ASN A 64 17.21 -2.36 16.15
CA ASN A 64 17.92 -3.44 16.83
C ASN A 64 17.00 -4.62 17.16
N ASN A 65 15.73 -4.37 17.48
CA ASN A 65 14.75 -5.41 17.80
C ASN A 65 14.28 -6.20 16.58
N ILE A 66 14.46 -5.66 15.35
CA ILE A 66 13.99 -6.32 14.11
C ILE A 66 15.12 -6.88 13.24
N LYS A 67 16.39 -6.56 13.52
CA LYS A 67 17.55 -6.91 12.68
C LYS A 67 17.74 -8.41 12.43
N ASP A 68 17.26 -9.27 13.33
CA ASP A 68 17.47 -10.72 13.21
C ASP A 68 16.68 -11.33 12.03
N LYS A 69 15.55 -10.72 11.66
CA LYS A 69 14.72 -11.17 10.53
C LYS A 69 14.76 -10.23 9.32
N ILE A 70 15.12 -8.96 9.53
CA ILE A 70 15.14 -7.93 8.49
C ILE A 70 16.55 -7.37 8.40
N LYS A 71 17.25 -7.71 7.31
CA LYS A 71 18.69 -7.36 7.18
C LYS A 71 18.92 -5.86 7.03
N ASN A 72 18.13 -5.17 6.20
CA ASN A 72 18.31 -3.76 5.85
C ASN A 72 17.00 -2.97 5.98
N PRO A 73 16.47 -2.73 7.21
CA PRO A 73 15.30 -1.89 7.35
C PRO A 73 15.69 -0.41 7.14
N ASP A 74 14.99 0.29 6.23
CA ASP A 74 15.01 1.75 6.15
C ASP A 74 13.95 2.33 7.08
N ILE A 75 14.38 2.95 8.18
CA ILE A 75 13.47 3.49 9.18
C ILE A 75 13.50 5.00 9.14
N LYS A 76 12.37 5.60 8.76
CA LYS A 76 12.13 7.04 8.83
C LYS A 76 11.34 7.40 10.07
N THR A 77 11.71 8.52 10.70
CA THR A 77 10.99 9.07 11.86
C THR A 77 10.41 10.42 11.47
N ILE A 78 9.14 10.63 11.77
CA ILE A 78 8.44 11.88 11.50
C ILE A 78 7.42 12.16 12.60
N ASN A 79 7.15 13.43 12.86
CA ASN A 79 5.96 13.82 13.62
C ASN A 79 4.71 13.78 12.71
N LEU A 80 3.54 13.56 13.30
CA LEU A 80 2.29 13.43 12.58
C LEU A 80 1.98 14.62 11.67
N THR A 81 2.35 15.83 12.09
CA THR A 81 2.17 17.06 11.30
C THR A 81 3.06 17.11 10.08
N GLU A 82 4.26 16.52 10.13
CA GLU A 82 5.23 16.52 9.03
C GLU A 82 4.79 15.61 7.87
N ILE A 83 3.89 14.66 8.11
CA ILE A 83 3.36 13.79 7.04
C ILE A 83 2.59 14.59 5.98
N PHE A 84 2.08 15.78 6.34
CA PHE A 84 1.35 16.67 5.44
C PHE A 84 2.25 17.68 4.73
N ASP A 85 3.55 17.72 5.04
CA ASP A 85 4.49 18.57 4.30
C ASP A 85 4.60 18.08 2.85
N LYS A 86 4.37 19.00 1.89
CA LYS A 86 4.46 18.71 0.46
C LYS A 86 5.85 18.24 0.00
N ASN A 87 6.90 18.61 0.74
CA ASN A 87 8.28 18.25 0.44
C ASN A 87 8.66 16.86 0.99
N PHE A 88 7.82 16.25 1.83
CA PHE A 88 8.06 14.90 2.34
C PHE A 88 7.74 13.85 1.27
N LEU A 89 8.76 13.36 0.56
CA LEU A 89 8.61 12.48 -0.60
C LEU A 89 7.94 11.13 -0.28
N ALA A 90 8.15 10.57 0.92
CA ALA A 90 7.54 9.30 1.30
C ALA A 90 6.04 9.41 1.64
N ARG A 91 5.50 10.64 1.73
CA ARG A 91 4.11 10.91 2.10
C ARG A 91 3.09 10.07 1.33
N GLN A 92 3.23 10.01 0.00
CA GLN A 92 2.29 9.28 -0.84
C GLN A 92 2.31 7.77 -0.51
N GLY A 93 3.50 7.20 -0.38
CA GLY A 93 3.66 5.79 -0.02
C GLY A 93 3.02 5.48 1.35
N ILE A 94 3.24 6.33 2.33
CA ILE A 94 2.69 6.15 3.69
C ILE A 94 1.17 6.31 3.70
N LEU A 95 0.63 7.40 3.13
CA LEU A 95 -0.80 7.70 3.21
C LEU A 95 -1.67 6.76 2.36
N ILE A 96 -1.21 6.39 1.15
CA ILE A 96 -2.03 5.63 0.20
C ILE A 96 -1.77 4.13 0.30
N GLU A 97 -0.49 3.74 0.43
CA GLU A 97 -0.06 2.35 0.36
C GLU A 97 0.33 1.77 1.71
N GLY A 98 0.53 2.63 2.72
CA GLY A 98 1.03 2.24 4.02
C GLY A 98 0.10 1.26 4.75
N TYR A 99 0.72 0.40 5.56
CA TYR A 99 0.04 -0.57 6.41
C TYR A 99 0.43 -0.34 7.87
N SER A 100 -0.54 -0.05 8.73
CA SER A 100 -0.35 0.12 10.17
C SER A 100 0.03 -1.21 10.82
N ILE A 101 1.13 -1.20 11.58
CA ILE A 101 1.53 -2.34 12.41
C ILE A 101 0.72 -2.41 13.70
N LEU A 102 0.30 -1.27 14.22
CA LEU A 102 -0.42 -1.19 15.48
C LEU A 102 -1.87 -1.63 15.32
N ASP A 103 -2.56 -1.17 14.28
CA ASP A 103 -3.96 -1.46 14.03
C ASP A 103 -4.18 -2.68 13.11
N GLU A 104 -3.10 -3.17 12.46
CA GLU A 104 -3.13 -4.32 11.55
C GLU A 104 -4.03 -4.12 10.33
N GLU A 105 -4.08 -2.88 9.82
CA GLU A 105 -4.90 -2.50 8.67
C GLU A 105 -4.19 -1.46 7.78
N PRO A 106 -4.69 -1.16 6.57
CA PRO A 106 -4.19 -0.04 5.77
C PRO A 106 -4.21 1.26 6.56
N PHE A 107 -3.07 1.97 6.58
CA PHE A 107 -2.94 3.24 7.32
C PHE A 107 -3.97 4.29 6.89
N SER A 108 -4.37 4.27 5.63
CA SER A 108 -5.41 5.15 5.10
C SER A 108 -6.75 5.01 5.82
N LEU A 109 -7.11 3.81 6.31
CA LEU A 109 -8.36 3.58 7.06
C LEU A 109 -8.35 4.28 8.41
N LYS A 110 -7.20 4.31 9.09
CA LYS A 110 -7.03 5.03 10.37
C LYS A 110 -7.33 6.52 10.25
N ILE A 111 -7.14 7.10 9.07
CA ILE A 111 -7.41 8.52 8.79
C ILE A 111 -8.72 8.75 8.02
N GLY A 112 -9.61 7.74 7.94
CA GLY A 112 -10.94 7.85 7.33
C GLY A 112 -10.98 7.76 5.82
N PHE A 113 -9.96 7.14 5.19
CA PHE A 113 -9.87 6.99 3.74
C PHE A 113 -9.52 5.56 3.35
N LYS A 114 -9.78 5.21 2.09
CA LYS A 114 -9.29 3.99 1.48
C LYS A 114 -8.44 4.31 0.24
N GLY A 115 -7.27 3.65 0.13
CA GLY A 115 -6.37 3.82 -1.00
C GLY A 115 -6.83 3.06 -2.24
N TYR A 116 -6.78 3.72 -3.39
CA TYR A 116 -7.12 3.14 -4.70
C TYR A 116 -6.10 3.51 -5.77
N SER A 117 -5.93 2.59 -6.74
CA SER A 117 -5.31 2.86 -8.03
C SER A 117 -6.39 3.03 -9.08
N ILE A 118 -6.48 4.22 -9.69
CA ILE A 118 -7.36 4.47 -10.82
C ILE A 118 -6.62 4.11 -12.10
N PHE A 119 -7.11 3.07 -12.78
CA PHE A 119 -6.64 2.66 -14.10
C PHE A 119 -7.52 3.30 -15.16
N THR A 120 -6.90 4.07 -16.06
CA THR A 120 -7.54 4.52 -17.29
C THR A 120 -6.91 3.76 -18.44
N TYR A 121 -7.71 3.08 -19.27
CA TYR A 121 -7.20 2.18 -20.31
C TYR A 121 -7.94 2.35 -21.63
N SER A 122 -7.32 1.89 -22.73
CA SER A 122 -7.87 1.98 -24.08
C SER A 122 -7.84 0.63 -24.79
N LEU A 123 -8.99 0.27 -25.39
CA LEU A 123 -9.14 -0.96 -26.18
C LEU A 123 -8.91 -0.73 -27.68
N LYS A 124 -8.34 0.41 -28.09
CA LYS A 124 -8.17 0.76 -29.52
C LYS A 124 -7.33 -0.26 -30.29
N LYS A 125 -6.33 -0.87 -29.63
CA LYS A 125 -5.44 -1.87 -30.23
C LYS A 125 -6.09 -3.23 -30.47
N LEU A 126 -7.21 -3.52 -29.81
CA LEU A 126 -7.90 -4.80 -29.94
C LEU A 126 -8.90 -4.80 -31.11
N ASN A 127 -8.98 -5.91 -31.82
CA ASN A 127 -10.03 -6.15 -32.79
C ASN A 127 -11.40 -6.43 -32.12
N HIS A 128 -12.47 -6.57 -32.87
CA HIS A 128 -13.81 -6.76 -32.32
C HIS A 128 -13.94 -8.00 -31.41
N ASN A 129 -13.41 -9.15 -31.87
CA ASN A 129 -13.48 -10.40 -31.11
C ASN A 129 -12.66 -10.34 -29.82
N GLU A 130 -11.47 -9.70 -29.85
CA GLU A 130 -10.62 -9.49 -28.69
C GLU A 130 -11.28 -8.56 -27.67
N LYS A 131 -11.93 -7.47 -28.11
CA LYS A 131 -12.71 -6.58 -27.24
C LYS A 131 -13.80 -7.33 -26.50
N THR A 132 -14.53 -8.21 -27.21
CA THR A 132 -15.58 -9.03 -26.59
C THR A 132 -15.01 -9.99 -25.55
N LYS A 133 -13.93 -10.71 -25.88
CA LYS A 133 -13.24 -11.61 -24.94
C LYS A 133 -12.70 -10.87 -23.72
N PHE A 134 -12.04 -9.73 -23.94
CA PHE A 134 -11.56 -8.87 -22.84
C PHE A 134 -12.71 -8.42 -21.94
N THR A 135 -13.81 -7.96 -22.50
CA THR A 135 -14.98 -7.53 -21.74
C THR A 135 -15.51 -8.67 -20.87
N TYR A 136 -15.63 -9.89 -21.40
CA TYR A 136 -16.05 -11.05 -20.59
C TYR A 136 -15.04 -11.41 -19.50
N ALA A 137 -13.73 -11.31 -19.75
CA ALA A 137 -12.72 -11.54 -18.73
C ALA A 137 -12.75 -10.45 -17.64
N LEU A 138 -13.09 -9.22 -18.02
CA LEU A 138 -13.15 -8.08 -17.11
C LEU A 138 -14.40 -8.11 -16.22
N ILE A 139 -15.59 -8.24 -16.79
CA ILE A 139 -16.85 -8.18 -16.05
C ILE A 139 -17.46 -9.55 -15.70
N GLY A 140 -17.00 -10.62 -16.34
CA GLY A 140 -17.60 -11.95 -16.23
C GLY A 140 -18.75 -12.15 -17.23
N ARG A 141 -19.07 -13.40 -17.56
CA ARG A 141 -20.23 -13.81 -18.35
C ARG A 141 -21.04 -14.87 -17.59
N ASN A 142 -20.41 -16.01 -17.29
CA ASN A 142 -21.00 -17.13 -16.54
C ASN A 142 -20.23 -17.40 -15.25
N SER A 143 -19.23 -16.58 -14.94
CA SER A 143 -18.36 -16.65 -13.75
C SER A 143 -17.96 -15.24 -13.36
N GLN A 144 -17.35 -15.10 -12.17
CA GLN A 144 -16.81 -13.82 -11.72
C GLN A 144 -15.71 -13.32 -12.65
N GLY A 145 -15.81 -12.06 -13.06
CA GLY A 145 -14.78 -11.38 -13.82
C GLY A 145 -13.71 -10.74 -12.94
N MET A 146 -12.74 -10.09 -13.58
CA MET A 146 -11.64 -9.43 -12.88
C MET A 146 -12.12 -8.34 -11.91
N ILE A 147 -13.17 -7.57 -12.27
CA ILE A 147 -13.72 -6.49 -11.42
C ILE A 147 -14.16 -7.05 -10.08
N GLN A 148 -14.90 -8.15 -10.06
CA GLN A 148 -15.36 -8.78 -8.82
C GLN A 148 -14.19 -9.38 -8.03
N ASN A 149 -13.25 -10.03 -8.70
CA ASN A 149 -12.09 -10.68 -8.07
C ASN A 149 -11.18 -9.69 -7.31
N VAL A 150 -11.11 -8.45 -7.78
CA VAL A 150 -10.31 -7.40 -7.14
C VAL A 150 -11.16 -6.41 -6.34
N ASN A 151 -12.48 -6.58 -6.26
CA ASN A 151 -13.41 -5.65 -5.63
C ASN A 151 -13.26 -4.22 -6.20
N ALA A 152 -13.15 -4.12 -7.53
CA ALA A 152 -12.95 -2.84 -8.19
C ALA A 152 -14.27 -2.08 -8.36
N ILE A 153 -14.16 -0.75 -8.46
CA ILE A 153 -15.25 0.17 -8.74
C ILE A 153 -15.13 0.66 -10.19
N VAL A 154 -16.17 0.47 -10.98
CA VAL A 154 -16.21 1.01 -12.35
C VAL A 154 -16.56 2.48 -12.27
N LEU A 155 -15.64 3.36 -12.69
CA LEU A 155 -15.83 4.81 -12.70
C LEU A 155 -16.44 5.31 -14.01
N GLY A 156 -16.32 4.52 -15.07
CA GLY A 156 -16.84 4.85 -16.39
C GLY A 156 -16.17 4.02 -17.48
N LYS A 157 -16.46 4.34 -18.74
CA LYS A 157 -15.91 3.62 -19.89
C LYS A 157 -14.38 3.77 -19.93
N GLY A 158 -13.66 2.67 -19.71
CA GLY A 158 -12.19 2.64 -19.70
C GLY A 158 -11.56 3.25 -18.44
N ALA A 159 -12.32 3.37 -17.32
CA ALA A 159 -11.81 3.87 -16.06
C ALA A 159 -12.30 3.00 -14.89
N ILE A 160 -11.36 2.47 -14.11
CA ILE A 160 -11.64 1.54 -12.99
C ILE A 160 -10.77 1.94 -11.80
N ALA A 161 -11.39 2.05 -10.62
CA ALA A 161 -10.69 2.19 -9.35
C ALA A 161 -10.53 0.81 -8.69
N VAL A 162 -9.29 0.43 -8.43
CA VAL A 162 -8.92 -0.85 -7.82
C VAL A 162 -8.32 -0.57 -6.44
N PRO A 163 -8.75 -1.26 -5.38
CA PRO A 163 -8.12 -1.15 -4.07
C PRO A 163 -6.61 -1.32 -4.18
N ILE A 164 -5.84 -0.51 -3.44
CA ILE A 164 -4.39 -0.40 -3.60
C ILE A 164 -3.68 -1.75 -3.45
N GLU A 165 -4.15 -2.61 -2.55
CA GLU A 165 -3.62 -3.94 -2.28
C GLU A 165 -3.85 -4.95 -3.42
N LYS A 166 -4.73 -4.62 -4.39
CA LYS A 166 -5.02 -5.44 -5.58
C LYS A 166 -4.51 -4.81 -6.88
N SER A 167 -3.87 -3.65 -6.78
CA SER A 167 -3.43 -2.87 -7.94
C SER A 167 -2.51 -3.66 -8.87
N MET A 168 -1.49 -4.34 -8.35
CA MET A 168 -0.57 -5.14 -9.16
C MET A 168 -1.28 -6.29 -9.88
N PHE A 169 -2.19 -6.96 -9.20
CA PHE A 169 -2.94 -8.07 -9.81
C PHE A 169 -3.80 -7.61 -10.99
N PHE A 170 -4.41 -6.43 -10.87
CA PHE A 170 -5.16 -5.83 -11.98
C PHE A 170 -4.24 -5.31 -13.10
N GLU A 171 -3.09 -4.74 -12.74
CA GLU A 171 -2.09 -4.31 -13.71
C GLU A 171 -1.58 -5.47 -14.56
N ASP A 172 -1.26 -6.61 -13.94
CA ASP A 172 -0.83 -7.82 -14.63
C ASP A 172 -1.93 -8.37 -15.56
N PHE A 173 -3.19 -8.26 -15.17
CA PHE A 173 -4.30 -8.57 -16.04
C PHE A 173 -4.30 -7.70 -17.30
N LEU A 174 -4.14 -6.38 -17.19
CA LEU A 174 -4.08 -5.48 -18.36
C LEU A 174 -2.86 -5.78 -19.25
N LYS A 175 -1.70 -6.06 -18.65
CA LYS A 175 -0.47 -6.45 -19.36
C LYS A 175 -0.67 -7.73 -20.17
N LYS A 176 -1.30 -8.77 -19.60
CA LYS A 176 -1.61 -10.04 -20.30
C LYS A 176 -2.49 -9.84 -21.54
N TRP A 177 -3.37 -8.84 -21.52
CA TRP A 177 -4.22 -8.47 -22.65
C TRP A 177 -3.58 -7.45 -23.59
N ASN A 178 -2.32 -7.06 -23.36
CA ASN A 178 -1.60 -6.03 -24.13
C ASN A 178 -2.38 -4.71 -24.24
N ILE A 179 -3.02 -4.30 -23.15
CA ILE A 179 -3.83 -3.08 -23.04
C ILE A 179 -2.95 -1.90 -22.65
N ASP A 180 -3.08 -0.78 -23.35
CA ASP A 180 -2.46 0.49 -22.92
C ASP A 180 -3.27 1.07 -21.76
N TYR A 181 -2.58 1.46 -20.70
CA TYR A 181 -3.19 2.05 -19.50
C TYR A 181 -2.31 3.14 -18.88
N LYS A 182 -2.96 3.96 -18.03
CA LYS A 182 -2.30 4.89 -17.11
C LYS A 182 -2.82 4.61 -15.71
N ILE A 183 -1.97 4.81 -14.70
CA ILE A 183 -2.32 4.63 -13.29
C ILE A 183 -2.20 5.96 -12.57
N LYS A 184 -3.19 6.29 -11.75
CA LYS A 184 -3.11 7.35 -10.74
C LYS A 184 -3.56 6.79 -9.41
N GLN A 185 -2.84 7.08 -8.34
CA GLN A 185 -3.22 6.69 -7.00
C GLN A 185 -4.04 7.79 -6.32
N THR A 186 -5.00 7.40 -5.49
CA THR A 186 -5.88 8.33 -4.78
C THR A 186 -6.35 7.77 -3.45
N LEU A 187 -6.82 8.64 -2.59
CA LEU A 187 -7.56 8.33 -1.38
C LEU A 187 -9.04 8.68 -1.62
N ILE A 188 -9.93 7.77 -1.26
CA ILE A 188 -11.39 7.97 -1.30
C ILE A 188 -11.88 7.90 0.14
N ALA A 189 -12.68 8.88 0.57
CA ALA A 189 -13.31 8.88 1.91
C ALA A 189 -14.20 7.64 2.09
N THR A 190 -14.19 7.04 3.27
CA THR A 190 -14.95 5.82 3.62
C THR A 190 -16.21 6.15 4.38
#